data_8b6d26e49674a1286a29a40aae16e0f3
#
_entry.id   8b6d26e49674a1286a29a40aae16e0f3
#
_cell.length_a   1.000
_cell.length_b   1.000
_cell.length_c   1.000
_cell.angle_alpha   90.00
_cell.angle_beta   90.00
_cell.angle_gamma   90.00
#
_symmetry.space_group_name_H-M   'P 1'
#
loop_
_entity.id
_entity.type
_entity.pdbx_description
1 polymer ?
#
loop_
_entity_poly.entity_id
_entity_poly.type
_entity_poly.pdbx_seq_one_letter_code
_entity_poly.pdbx_strand_id
1 'polypeptide(L)'
;RMIAADAIRGLLAIDREGAVRVLVDAVDGEPLRYPDAVTVAPDGKVYFTDASRRFSPRDWGGTFEASVLDLLENSATGRVLVYDPATGAVQRVAGGLSFPNGIVMTRDGRGLLVAETGRYRIWRIAADARGLDLSGDAPPAAASVLLDGLPGYPDNLMRGLDGRIWTGFTKPRSALLDSLAQRGIRRKRVEERTAR
;
A
#
# COMPACT_ATOMS: atom_id res chain seq x y z
N ARG A 1 -9.61 -3.95 -21.60
CA ARG A 1 -10.02 -4.09 -20.20
C ARG A 1 -9.05 -3.33 -19.31
N MET A 2 -9.57 -2.49 -18.43
CA MET A 2 -8.83 -1.74 -17.42
C MET A 2 -9.04 -2.37 -16.04
N ILE A 3 -8.01 -2.35 -15.19
CA ILE A 3 -8.14 -2.71 -13.77
C ILE A 3 -7.91 -1.43 -12.97
N ALA A 4 -8.73 -1.19 -11.97
CA ALA A 4 -8.66 -0.01 -11.12
C ALA A 4 -8.79 -0.38 -9.64
N ALA A 5 -8.03 0.30 -8.79
CA ALA A 5 -8.25 0.32 -7.35
C ALA A 5 -9.18 1.51 -7.03
N ASP A 6 -10.33 1.22 -6.46
CA ASP A 6 -11.33 2.22 -6.07
C ASP A 6 -11.43 2.21 -4.54
N ALA A 7 -11.13 3.35 -3.94
CA ALA A 7 -11.03 3.49 -2.48
C ALA A 7 -12.35 3.23 -1.71
N ILE A 8 -13.46 3.08 -2.42
CA ILE A 8 -14.79 2.81 -1.83
C ILE A 8 -15.32 1.45 -2.24
N ARG A 9 -15.12 1.04 -3.51
CA ARG A 9 -15.75 -0.14 -4.10
C ARG A 9 -14.84 -1.37 -4.13
N GLY A 10 -13.52 -1.20 -4.01
CA GLY A 10 -12.56 -2.28 -4.06
C GLY A 10 -11.74 -2.36 -5.36
N LEU A 11 -11.28 -3.56 -5.71
CA LEU A 11 -10.60 -3.80 -6.98
C LEU A 11 -11.63 -4.01 -8.08
N LEU A 12 -11.53 -3.24 -9.15
CA LEU A 12 -12.51 -3.19 -10.23
C LEU A 12 -11.91 -3.64 -11.56
N ALA A 13 -12.74 -4.27 -12.39
CA ALA A 13 -12.49 -4.44 -13.81
C ALA A 13 -13.49 -3.59 -14.62
N ILE A 14 -12.99 -2.87 -15.61
CA ILE A 14 -13.77 -2.04 -16.52
C ILE A 14 -13.53 -2.56 -17.93
N ASP A 15 -14.58 -2.91 -18.65
CA ASP A 15 -14.48 -3.37 -20.03
C ASP A 15 -14.37 -2.21 -21.03
N ARG A 16 -14.39 -2.52 -22.32
CA ARG A 16 -14.27 -1.51 -23.38
C ARG A 16 -15.54 -0.68 -23.55
N GLU A 17 -16.65 -1.23 -23.15
CA GLU A 17 -17.98 -0.61 -23.18
C GLU A 17 -18.24 0.26 -21.94
N GLY A 18 -17.32 0.26 -20.95
CA GLY A 18 -17.41 1.01 -19.70
C GLY A 18 -18.16 0.28 -18.58
N ALA A 19 -18.59 -0.97 -18.78
CA ALA A 19 -19.24 -1.73 -17.73
C ALA A 19 -18.23 -2.09 -16.62
N VAL A 20 -18.64 -1.84 -15.37
CA VAL A 20 -17.79 -1.99 -14.18
C VAL A 20 -18.19 -3.22 -13.40
N ARG A 21 -17.23 -4.08 -13.14
CA ARG A 21 -17.38 -5.27 -12.29
C ARG A 21 -16.42 -5.19 -11.10
N VAL A 22 -16.93 -5.41 -9.90
CA VAL A 22 -16.13 -5.59 -8.69
C VAL A 22 -15.46 -6.97 -8.76
N LEU A 23 -14.13 -6.99 -8.63
CA LEU A 23 -13.34 -8.22 -8.56
C LEU A 23 -13.12 -8.65 -7.12
N VAL A 24 -12.81 -7.67 -6.24
CA VAL A 24 -12.51 -7.88 -4.83
C VAL A 24 -13.02 -6.68 -4.04
N ASP A 25 -13.83 -6.92 -3.02
CA ASP A 25 -14.29 -5.91 -2.05
C ASP A 25 -13.96 -6.30 -0.60
N ALA A 26 -13.51 -7.55 -0.38
CA ALA A 26 -13.13 -8.06 0.93
C ALA A 26 -11.97 -9.06 0.83
N VAL A 27 -11.22 -9.23 1.91
CA VAL A 27 -10.14 -10.21 2.07
C VAL A 27 -10.24 -10.84 3.45
N ASP A 28 -10.27 -12.19 3.52
CA ASP A 28 -10.41 -12.96 4.77
C ASP A 28 -11.65 -12.54 5.59
N GLY A 29 -12.74 -12.19 4.92
CA GLY A 29 -13.98 -11.71 5.55
C GLY A 29 -13.98 -10.24 5.98
N GLU A 30 -12.87 -9.54 5.84
CA GLU A 30 -12.74 -8.12 6.15
C GLU A 30 -12.91 -7.26 4.87
N PRO A 31 -13.79 -6.25 4.86
CA PRO A 31 -13.89 -5.33 3.73
C PRO A 31 -12.58 -4.63 3.42
N LEU A 32 -12.30 -4.41 2.13
CA LEU A 32 -11.28 -3.45 1.72
C LEU A 32 -11.71 -2.05 2.15
N ARG A 33 -10.79 -1.30 2.75
CA ARG A 33 -11.14 0.01 3.29
C ARG A 33 -10.56 1.17 2.52
N TYR A 34 -9.37 0.97 1.92
CA TYR A 34 -8.70 2.01 1.15
C TYR A 34 -7.82 1.43 0.04
N PRO A 35 -8.40 0.70 -0.94
CA PRO A 35 -7.65 0.35 -2.15
C PRO A 35 -7.13 1.61 -2.84
N ASP A 36 -5.83 1.64 -3.19
CA ASP A 36 -5.18 2.87 -3.67
C ASP A 36 -4.56 2.70 -5.06
N ALA A 37 -3.60 1.81 -5.22
CA ALA A 37 -2.90 1.61 -6.47
C ALA A 37 -2.87 0.15 -6.92
N VAL A 38 -2.67 -0.07 -8.23
CA VAL A 38 -2.72 -1.41 -8.84
C VAL A 38 -1.64 -1.58 -9.90
N THR A 39 -1.07 -2.79 -9.99
CA THR A 39 -0.19 -3.21 -11.08
C THR A 39 -0.54 -4.64 -11.51
N VAL A 40 -0.43 -4.91 -12.81
CA VAL A 40 -0.70 -6.24 -13.37
C VAL A 40 0.63 -6.91 -13.70
N ALA A 41 0.81 -8.14 -13.23
CA ALA A 41 1.99 -8.95 -13.51
C ALA A 41 1.91 -9.61 -14.89
N PRO A 42 3.05 -10.08 -15.45
CA PRO A 42 3.07 -10.78 -16.74
C PRO A 42 2.24 -12.07 -16.76
N ASP A 43 2.07 -12.74 -15.63
CA ASP A 43 1.23 -13.94 -15.47
C ASP A 43 -0.26 -13.63 -15.30
N GLY A 44 -0.65 -12.36 -15.37
CA GLY A 44 -2.02 -11.87 -15.25
C GLY A 44 -2.50 -11.63 -13.82
N LYS A 45 -1.72 -11.98 -12.80
CA LYS A 45 -2.04 -11.63 -11.41
C LYS A 45 -2.06 -10.13 -11.21
N VAL A 46 -2.93 -9.68 -10.33
CA VAL A 46 -3.14 -8.26 -10.04
C VAL A 46 -2.69 -7.97 -8.63
N TYR A 47 -1.64 -7.17 -8.48
CA TYR A 47 -1.17 -6.69 -7.19
C TYR A 47 -1.72 -5.31 -6.93
N PHE A 48 -2.15 -5.07 -5.69
CA PHE A 48 -2.72 -3.77 -5.32
C PHE A 48 -2.45 -3.45 -3.86
N THR A 49 -2.50 -2.17 -3.54
CA THR A 49 -2.38 -1.67 -2.17
C THR A 49 -3.74 -1.42 -1.57
N ASP A 50 -3.89 -1.70 -0.27
CA ASP A 50 -4.97 -1.27 0.59
C ASP A 50 -4.33 -0.41 1.67
N ALA A 51 -4.38 0.91 1.47
CA ALA A 51 -3.53 1.88 2.15
C ALA A 51 -3.81 1.96 3.65
N SER A 52 -5.06 1.77 4.06
CA SER A 52 -5.47 1.78 5.46
C SER A 52 -6.59 0.78 5.72
N ARG A 53 -6.44 -0.05 6.74
CA ARG A 53 -7.53 -0.88 7.28
C ARG A 53 -8.35 -0.16 8.36
N ARG A 54 -7.90 1.04 8.76
CA ARG A 54 -8.51 1.82 9.83
C ARG A 54 -9.33 2.99 9.31
N PHE A 55 -8.76 3.79 8.42
CA PHE A 55 -9.40 5.00 7.91
C PHE A 55 -9.89 4.78 6.48
N SER A 56 -11.20 4.55 6.35
CA SER A 56 -11.88 4.40 5.06
C SER A 56 -12.35 5.77 4.56
N PRO A 57 -12.15 6.12 3.28
CA PRO A 57 -12.75 7.32 2.70
C PRO A 57 -14.27 7.40 2.87
N ARG A 58 -14.95 6.26 2.89
CA ARG A 58 -16.41 6.18 3.10
C ARG A 58 -16.82 6.70 4.47
N ASP A 59 -16.01 6.41 5.51
CA ASP A 59 -16.37 6.70 6.90
C ASP A 59 -15.81 8.05 7.37
N TRP A 60 -14.78 8.59 6.68
CA TRP A 60 -13.97 9.71 7.15
C TRP A 60 -13.93 10.90 6.19
N GLY A 61 -14.99 11.12 5.39
CA GLY A 61 -15.17 12.33 4.61
C GLY A 61 -14.56 12.36 3.22
N GLY A 62 -13.77 11.34 2.86
CA GLY A 62 -13.13 11.24 1.55
C GLY A 62 -11.70 10.75 1.61
N THR A 63 -11.05 10.64 0.45
CA THR A 63 -9.68 10.09 0.36
C THR A 63 -8.66 11.00 1.07
N PHE A 64 -8.79 12.31 0.92
CA PHE A 64 -7.86 13.25 1.54
C PHE A 64 -7.93 13.20 3.07
N GLU A 65 -9.12 13.31 3.65
CA GLU A 65 -9.34 13.31 5.11
C GLU A 65 -8.88 12.00 5.74
N ALA A 66 -9.26 10.87 5.14
CA ALA A 66 -8.85 9.54 5.60
C ALA A 66 -7.33 9.36 5.54
N SER A 67 -6.66 9.84 4.48
CA SER A 67 -5.21 9.78 4.34
C SER A 67 -4.48 10.60 5.39
N VAL A 68 -4.97 11.81 5.67
CA VAL A 68 -4.40 12.68 6.72
C VAL A 68 -4.48 12.01 8.09
N LEU A 69 -5.62 11.39 8.42
CA LEU A 69 -5.78 10.68 9.69
C LEU A 69 -4.85 9.49 9.82
N ASP A 70 -4.70 8.67 8.76
CA ASP A 70 -3.80 7.52 8.77
C ASP A 70 -2.33 7.95 8.94
N LEU A 71 -1.90 8.98 8.20
CA LEU A 71 -0.54 9.51 8.28
C LEU A 71 -0.23 10.11 9.66
N LEU A 72 -1.19 10.80 10.28
CA LEU A 72 -1.04 11.36 11.64
C LEU A 72 -0.97 10.27 12.71
N GLU A 73 -1.81 9.24 12.60
CA GLU A 73 -1.80 8.12 13.53
C GLU A 73 -0.60 7.21 13.33
N ASN A 74 -0.16 7.02 12.09
CA ASN A 74 0.94 6.14 11.68
C ASN A 74 0.81 4.71 12.24
N SER A 75 -0.42 4.18 12.21
CA SER A 75 -0.76 2.88 12.81
C SER A 75 -0.23 1.67 12.02
N ALA A 76 0.26 1.90 10.78
CA ALA A 76 0.82 0.89 9.89
C ALA A 76 -0.13 -0.29 9.66
N THR A 77 -1.41 0.01 9.38
CA THR A 77 -2.42 -1.02 9.11
C THR A 77 -2.52 -1.40 7.64
N GLY A 78 -1.83 -0.68 6.75
CA GLY A 78 -1.85 -0.91 5.32
C GLY A 78 -1.21 -2.22 4.89
N ARG A 79 -1.60 -2.71 3.72
CA ARG A 79 -1.18 -4.01 3.18
C ARG A 79 -1.04 -4.00 1.66
N VAL A 80 -0.27 -4.96 1.16
CA VAL A 80 -0.15 -5.31 -0.26
C VAL A 80 -0.86 -6.63 -0.47
N LEU A 81 -1.71 -6.70 -1.47
CA LEU A 81 -2.56 -7.83 -1.81
C LEU A 81 -2.28 -8.31 -3.23
N VAL A 82 -2.57 -9.57 -3.51
CA VAL A 82 -2.56 -10.15 -4.85
C VAL A 82 -3.89 -10.84 -5.12
N TYR A 83 -4.49 -10.53 -6.27
CA TYR A 83 -5.66 -11.20 -6.82
C TYR A 83 -5.24 -12.08 -7.99
N ASP A 84 -5.65 -13.34 -7.98
CA ASP A 84 -5.45 -14.28 -9.07
C ASP A 84 -6.76 -14.40 -9.88
N PRO A 85 -6.81 -13.87 -11.12
CA PRO A 85 -8.02 -13.93 -11.93
C PRO A 85 -8.39 -15.34 -12.40
N ALA A 86 -7.47 -16.30 -12.38
CA ALA A 86 -7.75 -17.68 -12.77
C ALA A 86 -8.55 -18.43 -11.71
N THR A 87 -8.35 -18.11 -10.44
CA THR A 87 -9.00 -18.79 -9.31
C THR A 87 -10.00 -17.91 -8.57
N GLY A 88 -9.92 -16.59 -8.75
CA GLY A 88 -10.66 -15.61 -7.95
C GLY A 88 -10.07 -15.40 -6.54
N ALA A 89 -8.98 -16.07 -6.21
CA ALA A 89 -8.37 -15.99 -4.87
C ALA A 89 -7.65 -14.66 -4.64
N VAL A 90 -7.76 -14.17 -3.40
CA VAL A 90 -7.01 -13.01 -2.92
C VAL A 90 -6.13 -13.44 -1.76
N GLN A 91 -4.88 -12.96 -1.75
CA GLN A 91 -3.91 -13.27 -0.70
C GLN A 91 -3.15 -12.02 -0.28
N ARG A 92 -2.77 -11.96 1.00
CA ARG A 92 -1.88 -10.93 1.51
C ARG A 92 -0.43 -11.26 1.14
N VAL A 93 0.22 -10.35 0.43
CA VAL A 93 1.67 -10.37 0.16
C VAL A 93 2.44 -9.85 1.37
N ALA A 94 2.08 -8.64 1.83
CA ALA A 94 2.71 -7.98 2.96
C ALA A 94 1.72 -7.12 3.73
N GLY A 95 1.98 -6.88 5.00
CA GLY A 95 1.26 -5.95 5.88
C GLY A 95 2.21 -5.19 6.79
N GLY A 96 1.67 -4.37 7.70
CA GLY A 96 2.48 -3.57 8.60
C GLY A 96 3.06 -2.32 7.95
N LEU A 97 2.41 -1.81 6.90
CA LEU A 97 2.82 -0.63 6.15
C LEU A 97 2.00 0.60 6.57
N SER A 98 2.67 1.75 6.67
CA SER A 98 2.03 3.03 6.93
C SER A 98 1.67 3.70 5.60
N PHE A 99 0.42 3.60 5.23
CA PHE A 99 -0.15 4.14 4.00
C PHE A 99 0.61 3.69 2.74
N PRO A 100 0.63 2.37 2.40
CA PRO A 100 1.19 1.91 1.15
C PRO A 100 0.32 2.44 0.00
N ASN A 101 0.94 3.25 -0.87
CA ASN A 101 0.30 3.93 -1.99
C ASN A 101 0.75 3.28 -3.31
N GLY A 102 1.58 3.96 -4.12
CA GLY A 102 2.02 3.48 -5.42
C GLY A 102 2.64 2.08 -5.39
N ILE A 103 2.31 1.29 -6.40
CA ILE A 103 2.86 -0.05 -6.61
C ILE A 103 3.20 -0.27 -8.06
N VAL A 104 4.37 -0.84 -8.34
CA VAL A 104 4.77 -1.23 -9.70
C VAL A 104 5.59 -2.52 -9.66
N MET A 105 5.39 -3.38 -10.65
CA MET A 105 6.18 -4.59 -10.84
C MET A 105 7.61 -4.24 -11.26
N THR A 106 8.63 -4.94 -10.76
CA THR A 106 10.00 -4.84 -11.28
C THR A 106 10.07 -5.36 -12.73
N ARG A 107 11.10 -4.96 -13.47
CA ARG A 107 11.24 -5.30 -14.90
C ARG A 107 11.32 -6.81 -15.15
N ASP A 108 11.92 -7.54 -14.23
CA ASP A 108 12.08 -9.00 -14.27
C ASP A 108 10.81 -9.76 -13.83
N GLY A 109 9.76 -9.05 -13.43
CA GLY A 109 8.51 -9.64 -12.95
C GLY A 109 8.59 -10.36 -11.60
N ARG A 110 9.75 -10.29 -10.91
CA ARG A 110 9.99 -11.03 -9.67
C ARG A 110 9.76 -10.22 -8.41
N GLY A 111 9.65 -8.92 -8.52
CA GLY A 111 9.49 -8.02 -7.37
C GLY A 111 8.44 -6.95 -7.60
N LEU A 112 8.02 -6.39 -6.49
CA LEU A 112 7.15 -5.22 -6.40
C LEU A 112 7.96 -4.07 -5.81
N LEU A 113 7.82 -2.87 -6.37
CA LEU A 113 8.20 -1.64 -5.69
C LEU A 113 6.95 -1.03 -5.11
N VAL A 114 6.98 -0.66 -3.84
CA VAL A 114 5.83 -0.13 -3.11
C VAL A 114 6.22 1.14 -2.38
N ALA A 115 5.51 2.22 -2.64
CA ALA A 115 5.67 3.47 -1.90
C ALA A 115 5.00 3.34 -0.53
N GLU A 116 5.75 3.49 0.55
CA GLU A 116 5.23 3.64 1.90
C GLU A 116 5.23 5.12 2.26
N THR A 117 4.10 5.76 2.02
CA THR A 117 3.93 7.21 2.13
C THR A 117 4.23 7.72 3.54
N GLY A 118 3.68 7.06 4.55
CA GLY A 118 3.80 7.49 5.96
C GLY A 118 5.19 7.33 6.56
N ARG A 119 6.10 6.62 5.87
CA ARG A 119 7.49 6.44 6.33
C ARG A 119 8.53 6.91 5.34
N TYR A 120 8.15 7.68 4.31
CA TYR A 120 9.05 8.32 3.34
C TYR A 120 10.01 7.35 2.66
N ARG A 121 9.54 6.15 2.26
CA ARG A 121 10.42 5.12 1.69
C ARG A 121 9.75 4.30 0.59
N ILE A 122 10.59 3.64 -0.20
CA ILE A 122 10.16 2.67 -1.20
C ILE A 122 10.67 1.30 -0.79
N TRP A 123 9.76 0.35 -0.75
CA TRP A 123 10.06 -1.07 -0.55
C TRP A 123 10.32 -1.79 -1.86
N ARG A 124 11.20 -2.79 -1.81
CA ARG A 124 11.24 -3.89 -2.77
C ARG A 124 10.77 -5.15 -2.04
N ILE A 125 9.73 -5.80 -2.58
CA ILE A 125 9.10 -6.99 -2.00
C ILE A 125 9.09 -8.09 -3.07
N ALA A 126 9.46 -9.32 -2.74
CA ALA A 126 9.34 -10.44 -3.67
C ALA A 126 7.88 -10.67 -4.04
N ALA A 127 7.57 -10.83 -5.33
CA ALA A 127 6.19 -10.93 -5.81
C ALA A 127 5.51 -12.23 -5.38
N ASP A 128 6.28 -13.30 -5.18
CA ASP A 128 5.83 -14.60 -4.68
C ASP A 128 5.73 -14.67 -3.15
N ALA A 129 6.17 -13.64 -2.43
CA ALA A 129 6.05 -13.58 -0.97
C ALA A 129 4.59 -13.58 -0.53
N ARG A 130 4.33 -14.19 0.63
CA ARG A 130 3.00 -14.22 1.25
C ARG A 130 3.11 -13.99 2.74
N GLY A 131 2.17 -13.21 3.26
CA GLY A 131 2.00 -13.00 4.70
C GLY A 131 3.14 -12.26 5.41
N LEU A 132 4.00 -11.50 4.67
CA LEU A 132 5.09 -10.77 5.30
C LEU A 132 4.55 -9.72 6.29
N ASP A 133 5.26 -9.55 7.39
CA ASP A 133 5.07 -8.43 8.32
C ASP A 133 6.23 -7.45 8.20
N LEU A 134 5.92 -6.23 7.78
CA LEU A 134 6.89 -5.14 7.58
C LEU A 134 6.83 -4.07 8.68
N SER A 135 6.12 -4.34 9.77
CA SER A 135 6.02 -3.43 10.91
C SER A 135 7.28 -3.39 11.78
N GLY A 136 8.09 -4.44 11.73
CA GLY A 136 9.32 -4.59 12.52
C GLY A 136 10.47 -3.71 12.06
N ASP A 137 11.50 -3.61 12.91
CA ASP A 137 12.72 -2.82 12.63
C ASP A 137 13.63 -3.49 11.56
N ALA A 138 13.59 -4.82 11.45
CA ALA A 138 14.34 -5.58 10.46
C ALA A 138 13.40 -6.17 9.40
N PRO A 139 13.61 -5.90 8.12
CA PRO A 139 12.81 -6.50 7.07
C PRO A 139 13.06 -8.01 6.97
N PRO A 140 12.01 -8.81 6.66
CA PRO A 140 12.18 -10.24 6.35
C PRO A 140 12.99 -10.42 5.06
N ALA A 141 13.57 -11.61 4.86
CA ALA A 141 14.47 -11.90 3.72
C ALA A 141 13.84 -11.63 2.32
N ALA A 142 12.51 -11.74 2.21
CA ALA A 142 11.78 -11.49 0.97
C ALA A 142 11.42 -10.02 0.72
N ALA A 143 11.89 -9.09 1.58
CA ALA A 143 11.65 -7.67 1.44
C ALA A 143 12.90 -6.86 1.83
N SER A 144 13.07 -5.70 1.21
CA SER A 144 14.12 -4.75 1.56
C SER A 144 13.65 -3.32 1.32
N VAL A 145 14.17 -2.38 2.09
CA VAL A 145 13.98 -0.95 1.81
C VAL A 145 14.92 -0.57 0.66
N LEU A 146 14.36 -0.16 -0.46
CA LEU A 146 15.11 0.26 -1.64
C LEU A 146 15.59 1.71 -1.52
N LEU A 147 14.71 2.60 -1.09
CA LEU A 147 14.99 4.01 -0.83
C LEU A 147 14.38 4.39 0.52
N ASP A 148 15.12 5.15 1.32
CA ASP A 148 14.68 5.64 2.62
C ASP A 148 14.96 7.13 2.78
N GLY A 149 14.25 7.76 3.71
CA GLY A 149 14.44 9.17 4.02
C GLY A 149 14.13 10.11 2.86
N LEU A 150 13.14 9.78 2.03
CA LEU A 150 12.74 10.59 0.89
C LEU A 150 12.31 12.02 1.32
N PRO A 151 12.48 13.04 0.47
CA PRO A 151 12.27 14.44 0.82
C PRO A 151 10.80 14.85 0.96
N GLY A 152 9.88 13.96 0.66
CA GLY A 152 8.43 14.17 0.73
C GLY A 152 7.68 12.87 0.88
N TYR A 153 6.36 12.97 0.93
CA TYR A 153 5.44 11.83 0.99
C TYR A 153 5.35 11.18 -0.39
N PRO A 154 6.01 10.00 -0.63
CA PRO A 154 5.93 9.33 -1.92
C PRO A 154 4.51 8.86 -2.17
N ASP A 155 4.07 9.09 -3.40
CA ASP A 155 2.72 8.80 -3.86
C ASP A 155 2.74 7.65 -4.88
N ASN A 156 2.18 7.83 -6.05
CA ASN A 156 2.14 6.82 -7.09
C ASN A 156 3.53 6.45 -7.61
N LEU A 157 3.68 5.19 -8.02
CA LEU A 157 4.82 4.70 -8.78
C LEU A 157 4.37 4.36 -10.20
N MET A 158 5.08 4.85 -11.20
CA MET A 158 4.76 4.61 -12.58
C MET A 158 6.01 4.27 -13.40
N ARG A 159 5.88 3.25 -14.27
CA ARG A 159 6.93 2.93 -15.22
C ARG A 159 6.81 3.80 -16.47
N GLY A 160 7.86 4.57 -16.77
CA GLY A 160 7.98 5.31 -18.01
C GLY A 160 8.32 4.41 -19.21
N LEU A 161 8.16 4.95 -20.41
CA LEU A 161 8.47 4.24 -21.67
C LEU A 161 9.95 3.85 -21.78
N ASP A 162 10.83 4.60 -21.13
CA ASP A 162 12.28 4.34 -21.03
C ASP A 162 12.64 3.26 -19.99
N GLY A 163 11.63 2.69 -19.31
CA GLY A 163 11.78 1.68 -18.28
C GLY A 163 12.15 2.21 -16.89
N ARG A 164 12.36 3.53 -16.74
CA ARG A 164 12.56 4.16 -15.42
C ARG A 164 11.28 4.13 -14.62
N ILE A 165 11.42 4.09 -13.29
CA ILE A 165 10.31 4.23 -12.36
C ILE A 165 10.28 5.68 -11.87
N TRP A 166 9.12 6.29 -12.00
CA TRP A 166 8.84 7.64 -11.56
C TRP A 166 7.96 7.61 -10.31
N THR A 167 8.20 8.51 -9.38
CA THR A 167 7.33 8.78 -8.24
C THR A 167 7.11 10.26 -8.08
N GLY A 168 5.89 10.63 -7.72
CA GLY A 168 5.56 11.98 -7.27
C GLY A 168 5.60 12.05 -5.75
N PHE A 169 5.59 13.27 -5.23
CA PHE A 169 5.43 13.55 -3.81
C PHE A 169 4.19 14.42 -3.63
N THR A 170 3.27 14.03 -2.76
CA THR A 170 2.07 14.83 -2.48
C THR A 170 2.41 16.12 -1.77
N LYS A 171 3.38 16.08 -0.86
CA LYS A 171 3.89 17.23 -0.10
C LYS A 171 5.35 16.99 0.31
N PRO A 172 6.13 18.07 0.55
CA PRO A 172 7.41 17.97 1.24
C PRO A 172 7.24 17.42 2.67
N ARG A 173 8.30 16.87 3.24
CA ARG A 173 8.33 16.48 4.65
C ARG A 173 8.06 17.68 5.55
N SER A 174 7.36 17.43 6.66
CA SER A 174 7.09 18.40 7.70
C SER A 174 7.74 17.96 9.00
N ALA A 175 8.67 18.77 9.51
CA ALA A 175 9.33 18.50 10.79
C ALA A 175 8.31 18.38 11.95
N LEU A 176 7.21 19.14 11.90
CA LEU A 176 6.13 19.03 12.88
C LEU A 176 5.47 17.64 12.81
N LEU A 177 5.06 17.21 11.61
CA LEU A 177 4.41 15.90 11.43
C LEU A 177 5.36 14.75 11.77
N ASP A 178 6.64 14.85 11.37
CA ASP A 178 7.68 13.88 11.75
C ASP A 178 7.81 13.75 13.27
N SER A 179 7.77 14.86 14.01
CA SER A 179 7.84 14.85 15.47
C SER A 179 6.62 14.21 16.13
N LEU A 180 5.42 14.40 15.56
CA LEU A 180 4.18 13.82 16.05
C LEU A 180 4.14 12.31 15.78
N ALA A 181 4.52 11.88 14.58
CA ALA A 181 4.61 10.47 14.21
C ALA A 181 5.60 9.71 15.10
N GLN A 182 6.78 10.30 15.41
CA GLN A 182 7.75 9.72 16.34
C GLN A 182 7.20 9.56 17.77
N ARG A 183 6.38 10.49 18.23
CA ARG A 183 5.72 10.41 19.55
C ARG A 183 4.70 9.28 19.60
N GLY A 184 3.91 9.09 18.53
CA GLY A 184 2.96 7.99 18.39
C GLY A 184 3.63 6.61 18.41
N ILE A 185 4.74 6.45 17.69
CA ILE A 185 5.55 5.21 17.69
C ILE A 185 6.13 4.92 19.08
N ARG A 186 6.63 5.93 19.78
CA ARG A 186 7.15 5.77 21.15
C ARG A 186 6.06 5.35 22.13
N ARG A 187 4.84 5.90 22.01
CA ARG A 187 3.72 5.54 22.87
C ARG A 187 3.29 4.09 22.70
N LYS A 188 3.17 3.61 21.46
CA LYS A 188 2.89 2.19 21.17
C LYS A 188 3.96 1.25 21.75
N ARG A 189 5.23 1.57 21.60
CA ARG A 189 6.35 0.75 22.16
C ARG A 189 6.33 0.69 23.69
N VAL A 190 5.88 1.73 24.36
CA VAL A 190 5.73 1.74 25.82
C VAL A 190 4.55 0.86 26.24
N GLU A 191 3.39 1.00 25.58
CA GLU A 191 2.19 0.20 25.86
C GLU A 191 2.44 -1.31 25.65
N GLU A 192 3.15 -1.71 24.60
CA GLU A 192 3.53 -3.10 24.32
C GLU A 192 4.54 -3.69 25.34
N ARG A 193 5.42 -2.85 25.90
CA ARG A 193 6.37 -3.27 26.95
C ARG A 193 5.73 -3.41 28.32
N THR A 194 4.66 -2.67 28.59
CA THR A 194 3.96 -2.69 29.88
C THR A 194 2.90 -3.80 29.92
N ALA A 195 2.52 -4.36 28.77
CA ALA A 195 1.56 -5.45 28.63
C ALA A 195 2.21 -6.86 28.59
N ARG A 196 3.53 -6.94 28.77
CA ARG A 196 4.31 -8.19 28.96
C ARG A 196 4.80 -8.30 30.40
#